data_d11d8f23fc78405072fbdda451175bc0
#
_entry.id   d11d8f23fc78405072fbdda451175bc0
#
_cell.length_a   1.000
_cell.length_b   1.000
_cell.length_c   1.000
_cell.angle_alpha   90.00
_cell.angle_beta   90.00
_cell.angle_gamma   90.00
#
_symmetry.space_group_name_H-M   'P 1'
#
loop_
_entity.id
_entity.type
_entity.pdbx_description
1 polymer ?
#
loop_
_entity_poly.entity_id
_entity_poly.type
_entity_poly.pdbx_seq_one_letter_code
_entity_poly.pdbx_strand_id
1 'polypeptide(L)'
;PNVRAINIGFLQNNERLSDISLPNVQRIGAQFLFYNKGLISISLPKVQIIRDNFLYNNTDLKHISLPNVIIVGNAFLVNNTELKFISLPCAQEIGYSFLYDNVDLEHIEIPRVKTIYSHFLVNNRVLKFIELPHAETIDNYFLPNNSQLVDVLVPLIQGIGQSSLFKRKRLLKKIEKQITINT
;
A
#
# COMPACT_ATOMS: atom_id res chain seq x y z
N PRO A 1 -5.71 23.12 -16.02
CA PRO A 1 -7.05 22.54 -16.06
C PRO A 1 -7.64 22.42 -14.67
N ASN A 2 -8.93 22.77 -14.49
CA ASN A 2 -9.62 22.73 -13.20
C ASN A 2 -10.23 21.34 -12.90
N VAL A 3 -9.67 20.26 -13.45
CA VAL A 3 -10.17 18.90 -13.21
C VAL A 3 -9.93 18.52 -11.76
N ARG A 4 -11.00 18.18 -11.03
CA ARG A 4 -10.95 17.77 -9.61
C ARG A 4 -11.24 16.30 -9.38
N ALA A 5 -11.82 15.61 -10.37
CA ALA A 5 -12.11 14.19 -10.29
C ALA A 5 -11.81 13.50 -11.61
N ILE A 6 -11.29 12.29 -11.52
CA ILE A 6 -11.03 11.38 -12.63
C ILE A 6 -11.99 10.20 -12.51
N ASN A 7 -12.62 9.83 -13.61
CA ASN A 7 -13.54 8.69 -13.66
C ASN A 7 -12.80 7.34 -13.78
N ILE A 8 -13.57 6.26 -13.77
CA ILE A 8 -13.05 4.90 -13.92
C ILE A 8 -12.33 4.72 -15.26
N GLY A 9 -11.23 3.95 -15.24
CA GLY A 9 -10.52 3.50 -16.44
C GLY A 9 -9.69 4.56 -17.16
N PHE A 10 -9.37 5.68 -16.53
CA PHE A 10 -8.58 6.73 -17.16
C PHE A 10 -7.15 6.27 -17.47
N LEU A 11 -6.74 6.43 -18.73
CA LEU A 11 -5.41 6.11 -19.27
C LEU A 11 -4.96 4.65 -19.03
N GLN A 12 -5.87 3.69 -19.17
CA GLN A 12 -5.50 2.26 -19.12
C GLN A 12 -4.67 1.86 -20.36
N ASN A 13 -3.77 0.89 -20.20
CA ASN A 13 -2.97 0.27 -21.25
C ASN A 13 -2.21 1.28 -22.14
N ASN A 14 -1.68 2.33 -21.54
CA ASN A 14 -0.92 3.35 -22.25
C ASN A 14 0.60 3.16 -22.02
N GLU A 15 1.22 2.35 -22.85
CA GLU A 15 2.64 1.95 -22.70
C GLU A 15 3.64 3.08 -22.99
N ARG A 16 3.21 4.21 -23.57
CA ARG A 16 4.09 5.34 -23.92
C ARG A 16 4.11 6.43 -22.86
N LEU A 17 3.27 6.34 -21.84
CA LEU A 17 3.21 7.34 -20.80
C LEU A 17 4.32 7.09 -19.79
N SER A 18 5.26 8.02 -19.67
CA SER A 18 6.36 7.94 -18.70
C SER A 18 6.09 8.72 -17.42
N ASP A 19 5.39 9.85 -17.52
CA ASP A 19 5.17 10.75 -16.41
C ASP A 19 3.78 11.38 -16.47
N ILE A 20 3.17 11.60 -15.31
CA ILE A 20 1.90 12.31 -15.21
C ILE A 20 1.84 13.18 -13.96
N SER A 21 1.36 14.41 -14.10
CA SER A 21 1.08 15.31 -12.98
C SER A 21 -0.34 15.87 -13.09
N LEU A 22 -1.12 15.69 -12.03
CA LEU A 22 -2.51 16.15 -11.94
C LEU A 22 -2.68 17.00 -10.67
N PRO A 23 -2.23 18.27 -10.66
CA PRO A 23 -2.03 19.07 -9.47
C PRO A 23 -3.33 19.48 -8.75
N ASN A 24 -4.48 19.39 -9.41
CA ASN A 24 -5.77 19.83 -8.83
C ASN A 24 -6.76 18.67 -8.60
N VAL A 25 -6.43 17.45 -8.99
CA VAL A 25 -7.29 16.29 -8.80
C VAL A 25 -7.37 15.92 -7.32
N GLN A 26 -8.59 15.72 -6.84
CA GLN A 26 -8.90 15.36 -5.45
C GLN A 26 -9.43 13.93 -5.31
N ARG A 27 -10.04 13.38 -6.37
CA ARG A 27 -10.63 12.04 -6.38
C ARG A 27 -10.24 11.27 -7.63
N ILE A 28 -9.84 10.03 -7.45
CA ILE A 28 -9.46 9.11 -8.51
C ILE A 28 -10.43 7.93 -8.51
N GLY A 29 -11.05 7.68 -9.68
CA GLY A 29 -11.88 6.52 -9.94
C GLY A 29 -11.11 5.21 -9.99
N ALA A 30 -11.83 4.10 -10.06
CA ALA A 30 -11.20 2.78 -10.15
C ALA A 30 -10.42 2.59 -11.46
N GLN A 31 -9.43 1.69 -11.43
CA GLN A 31 -8.61 1.33 -12.60
C GLN A 31 -7.87 2.51 -13.25
N PHE A 32 -7.50 3.50 -12.47
CA PHE A 32 -6.68 4.62 -12.95
C PHE A 32 -5.27 4.15 -13.28
N LEU A 33 -4.85 4.42 -14.51
CA LEU A 33 -3.54 4.02 -15.06
C LEU A 33 -3.26 2.51 -14.94
N PHE A 34 -4.27 1.69 -15.12
CA PHE A 34 -4.17 0.24 -15.08
C PHE A 34 -3.32 -0.27 -16.25
N TYR A 35 -2.28 -1.08 -16.01
CA TYR A 35 -1.35 -1.64 -17.03
C TYR A 35 -0.59 -0.58 -17.87
N ASN A 36 0.04 0.40 -17.25
CA ASN A 36 0.94 1.35 -17.93
C ASN A 36 2.40 1.04 -17.55
N LYS A 37 2.97 0.02 -18.18
CA LYS A 37 4.30 -0.49 -17.85
C LYS A 37 5.42 0.54 -17.97
N GLY A 38 5.35 1.47 -18.91
CA GLY A 38 6.36 2.52 -19.09
C GLY A 38 6.27 3.71 -18.12
N LEU A 39 5.29 3.74 -17.20
CA LEU A 39 5.12 4.84 -16.27
C LEU A 39 6.21 4.81 -15.19
N ILE A 40 7.02 5.88 -15.13
CA ILE A 40 8.15 6.02 -14.20
C ILE A 40 7.76 6.85 -12.98
N SER A 41 7.00 7.94 -13.19
CA SER A 41 6.64 8.84 -12.09
C SER A 41 5.20 9.36 -12.16
N ILE A 42 4.63 9.63 -10.98
CA ILE A 42 3.31 10.25 -10.85
C ILE A 42 3.27 11.19 -9.65
N SER A 43 2.65 12.38 -9.87
CA SER A 43 2.43 13.39 -8.82
C SER A 43 0.95 13.77 -8.73
N LEU A 44 0.35 13.52 -7.56
CA LEU A 44 -1.06 13.77 -7.25
C LEU A 44 -1.19 14.51 -5.91
N PRO A 45 -0.71 15.76 -5.80
CA PRO A 45 -0.49 16.44 -4.51
C PRO A 45 -1.78 16.77 -3.75
N LYS A 46 -2.94 16.81 -4.40
CA LYS A 46 -4.22 17.15 -3.74
C LYS A 46 -5.20 15.98 -3.67
N VAL A 47 -4.82 14.78 -4.11
CA VAL A 47 -5.70 13.62 -4.07
C VAL A 47 -5.95 13.19 -2.64
N GLN A 48 -7.22 12.99 -2.29
CA GLN A 48 -7.69 12.54 -0.99
C GLN A 48 -8.32 11.15 -1.04
N ILE A 49 -8.97 10.81 -2.16
CA ILE A 49 -9.68 9.53 -2.33
C ILE A 49 -9.20 8.85 -3.59
N ILE A 50 -8.76 7.60 -3.43
CA ILE A 50 -8.35 6.70 -4.50
C ILE A 50 -9.23 5.46 -4.44
N ARG A 51 -9.84 5.07 -5.57
CA ARG A 51 -10.66 3.86 -5.69
C ARG A 51 -9.82 2.65 -6.11
N ASP A 52 -10.47 1.52 -6.29
CA ASP A 52 -9.85 0.21 -6.51
C ASP A 52 -8.94 0.13 -7.74
N ASN A 53 -7.95 -0.76 -7.70
CA ASN A 53 -7.00 -1.05 -8.79
C ASN A 53 -6.24 0.18 -9.29
N PHE A 54 -5.87 1.08 -8.39
CA PHE A 54 -5.03 2.23 -8.71
C PHE A 54 -3.60 1.79 -9.04
N LEU A 55 -3.14 2.18 -10.23
CA LEU A 55 -1.79 1.85 -10.72
C LEU A 55 -1.46 0.35 -10.66
N TYR A 56 -2.43 -0.50 -10.94
CA TYR A 56 -2.21 -1.94 -11.01
C TYR A 56 -1.28 -2.28 -12.18
N ASN A 57 -0.21 -3.04 -11.94
CA ASN A 57 0.73 -3.54 -12.95
C ASN A 57 1.47 -2.42 -13.74
N ASN A 58 2.01 -1.44 -13.03
CA ASN A 58 2.92 -0.43 -13.57
C ASN A 58 4.36 -0.77 -13.13
N THR A 59 4.96 -1.74 -13.81
CA THR A 59 6.20 -2.40 -13.38
C THR A 59 7.41 -1.48 -13.29
N ASP A 60 7.47 -0.41 -14.09
CA ASP A 60 8.59 0.54 -14.15
C ASP A 60 8.41 1.75 -13.20
N LEU A 61 7.31 1.77 -12.41
CA LEU A 61 7.02 2.88 -11.51
C LEU A 61 8.05 2.97 -10.37
N LYS A 62 8.76 4.10 -10.31
CA LYS A 62 9.79 4.37 -9.29
C LYS A 62 9.36 5.42 -8.28
N HIS A 63 8.61 6.43 -8.74
CA HIS A 63 8.30 7.60 -7.94
C HIS A 63 6.80 7.89 -7.91
N ILE A 64 6.24 7.97 -6.72
CA ILE A 64 4.86 8.36 -6.49
C ILE A 64 4.76 9.31 -5.31
N SER A 65 3.97 10.39 -5.47
CA SER A 65 3.72 11.36 -4.41
C SER A 65 2.22 11.52 -4.16
N LEU A 66 1.79 11.13 -2.95
CA LEU A 66 0.40 11.11 -2.49
C LEU A 66 0.27 11.69 -1.06
N PRO A 67 0.71 12.93 -0.80
CA PRO A 67 0.87 13.45 0.57
C PRO A 67 -0.46 13.65 1.32
N ASN A 68 -1.58 13.77 0.61
CA ASN A 68 -2.88 14.11 1.18
C ASN A 68 -3.94 13.01 1.07
N VAL A 69 -3.58 11.81 0.63
CA VAL A 69 -4.50 10.69 0.50
C VAL A 69 -5.00 10.24 1.87
N ILE A 70 -6.32 10.11 2.02
CA ILE A 70 -7.01 9.71 3.24
C ILE A 70 -7.59 8.30 3.09
N ILE A 71 -8.20 8.03 1.92
CA ILE A 71 -8.88 6.75 1.63
C ILE A 71 -8.24 6.11 0.39
N VAL A 72 -7.86 4.86 0.55
CA VAL A 72 -7.26 4.02 -0.49
C VAL A 72 -8.11 2.77 -0.68
N GLY A 73 -8.59 2.53 -1.91
CA GLY A 73 -9.37 1.35 -2.28
C GLY A 73 -8.56 0.07 -2.35
N ASN A 74 -9.21 -1.00 -2.81
CA ASN A 74 -8.63 -2.32 -2.94
C ASN A 74 -7.57 -2.40 -4.06
N ALA A 75 -6.65 -3.34 -3.94
CA ALA A 75 -5.60 -3.60 -4.94
C ALA A 75 -4.81 -2.34 -5.34
N PHE A 76 -4.45 -1.53 -4.35
CA PHE A 76 -3.63 -0.34 -4.52
C PHE A 76 -2.19 -0.71 -4.81
N LEU A 77 -1.65 -0.21 -5.93
CA LEU A 77 -0.26 -0.42 -6.36
C LEU A 77 0.15 -1.90 -6.43
N VAL A 78 -0.73 -2.79 -6.85
CA VAL A 78 -0.38 -4.21 -7.05
C VAL A 78 0.60 -4.34 -8.22
N ASN A 79 1.65 -5.14 -8.02
CA ASN A 79 2.66 -5.49 -9.03
C ASN A 79 3.37 -4.26 -9.66
N ASN A 80 3.87 -3.36 -8.80
CA ASN A 80 4.78 -2.26 -9.19
C ASN A 80 6.20 -2.65 -8.74
N THR A 81 6.85 -3.49 -9.52
CA THR A 81 8.02 -4.25 -9.10
C THR A 81 9.27 -3.41 -8.85
N GLU A 82 9.41 -2.22 -9.49
CA GLU A 82 10.54 -1.31 -9.28
C GLU A 82 10.28 -0.22 -8.21
N LEU A 83 9.09 -0.21 -7.59
CA LEU A 83 8.76 0.75 -6.53
C LEU A 83 9.51 0.41 -5.24
N LYS A 84 10.37 1.32 -4.77
CA LYS A 84 11.18 1.12 -3.57
C LYS A 84 10.63 1.76 -2.31
N PHE A 85 9.88 2.84 -2.46
CA PHE A 85 9.39 3.64 -1.34
C PHE A 85 7.98 4.13 -1.58
N ILE A 86 7.16 4.10 -0.54
CA ILE A 86 5.83 4.73 -0.51
C ILE A 86 5.57 5.38 0.84
N SER A 87 5.09 6.62 0.83
CA SER A 87 4.63 7.34 2.02
C SER A 87 3.20 7.84 1.80
N LEU A 88 2.31 7.48 2.72
CA LEU A 88 0.93 7.93 2.77
C LEU A 88 0.63 8.49 4.18
N PRO A 89 1.18 9.67 4.53
CA PRO A 89 1.18 10.19 5.89
C PRO A 89 -0.20 10.53 6.43
N CYS A 90 -1.17 10.73 5.53
CA CYS A 90 -2.55 11.08 5.88
C CYS A 90 -3.53 9.91 5.75
N ALA A 91 -3.11 8.74 5.22
CA ALA A 91 -4.01 7.61 4.99
C ALA A 91 -4.56 7.06 6.30
N GLN A 92 -5.89 6.94 6.38
CA GLN A 92 -6.63 6.40 7.51
C GLN A 92 -7.28 5.06 7.16
N GLU A 93 -7.69 4.90 5.90
CA GLU A 93 -8.33 3.70 5.38
C GLU A 93 -7.54 3.16 4.19
N ILE A 94 -7.24 1.88 4.20
CA ILE A 94 -6.64 1.14 3.09
C ILE A 94 -7.47 -0.11 2.81
N GLY A 95 -7.58 -0.51 1.54
CA GLY A 95 -8.34 -1.68 1.13
C GLY A 95 -7.56 -2.99 1.17
N TYR A 96 -8.19 -4.06 0.70
CA TYR A 96 -7.59 -5.38 0.54
C TYR A 96 -6.47 -5.38 -0.51
N SER A 97 -5.52 -6.32 -0.39
CA SER A 97 -4.41 -6.50 -1.34
C SER A 97 -3.56 -5.23 -1.53
N PHE A 98 -3.36 -4.48 -0.46
CA PHE A 98 -2.55 -3.27 -0.45
C PHE A 98 -1.08 -3.61 -0.68
N LEU A 99 -0.48 -3.04 -1.74
CA LEU A 99 0.92 -3.24 -2.14
C LEU A 99 1.31 -4.72 -2.34
N TYR A 100 0.44 -5.51 -2.95
CA TYR A 100 0.71 -6.90 -3.29
C TYR A 100 1.74 -7.00 -4.42
N ASP A 101 2.72 -7.92 -4.36
CA ASP A 101 3.77 -8.16 -5.37
C ASP A 101 4.68 -6.96 -5.72
N ASN A 102 5.00 -6.10 -4.75
CA ASN A 102 6.02 -5.06 -4.93
C ASN A 102 7.37 -5.58 -4.43
N VAL A 103 8.02 -6.41 -5.24
CA VAL A 103 9.17 -7.24 -4.84
C VAL A 103 10.40 -6.44 -4.42
N ASP A 104 10.57 -5.21 -4.92
CA ASP A 104 11.68 -4.30 -4.61
C ASP A 104 11.32 -3.23 -3.56
N LEU A 105 10.14 -3.32 -2.94
CA LEU A 105 9.72 -2.35 -1.92
C LEU A 105 10.58 -2.49 -0.66
N GLU A 106 11.37 -1.47 -0.38
CA GLU A 106 12.30 -1.40 0.75
C GLU A 106 11.67 -0.73 1.98
N HIS A 107 10.81 0.27 1.76
CA HIS A 107 10.28 1.10 2.84
C HIS A 107 8.84 1.56 2.59
N ILE A 108 8.04 1.60 3.66
CA ILE A 108 6.64 2.07 3.66
C ILE A 108 6.34 2.88 4.92
N GLU A 109 5.61 3.99 4.74
CA GLU A 109 5.10 4.84 5.81
C GLU A 109 3.58 5.02 5.70
N ILE A 110 2.82 4.48 6.65
CA ILE A 110 1.36 4.62 6.77
C ILE A 110 0.98 4.81 8.24
N PRO A 111 1.40 5.90 8.87
CA PRO A 111 1.40 6.03 10.33
C PRO A 111 0.00 6.11 10.96
N ARG A 112 -1.07 6.38 10.20
CA ARG A 112 -2.41 6.64 10.73
C ARG A 112 -3.43 5.53 10.54
N VAL A 113 -3.06 4.46 9.81
CA VAL A 113 -3.97 3.37 9.52
C VAL A 113 -4.24 2.54 10.76
N LYS A 114 -5.53 2.28 11.05
CA LYS A 114 -5.99 1.52 12.24
C LYS A 114 -6.32 0.07 11.94
N THR A 115 -6.89 -0.19 10.77
CA THR A 115 -7.29 -1.53 10.35
C THR A 115 -6.46 -1.96 9.16
N ILE A 116 -5.81 -3.11 9.29
CA ILE A 116 -5.06 -3.75 8.22
C ILE A 116 -5.89 -4.90 7.67
N TYR A 117 -6.38 -4.74 6.44
CA TYR A 117 -7.19 -5.75 5.76
C TYR A 117 -6.35 -6.86 5.14
N SER A 118 -7.02 -7.91 4.70
CA SER A 118 -6.38 -9.12 4.18
C SER A 118 -5.48 -8.88 2.97
N HIS A 119 -4.44 -9.73 2.85
CA HIS A 119 -3.42 -9.67 1.79
C HIS A 119 -2.57 -8.39 1.79
N PHE A 120 -2.31 -7.86 2.96
CA PHE A 120 -1.45 -6.70 3.14
C PHE A 120 0.02 -7.06 2.92
N LEU A 121 0.67 -6.33 1.99
CA LEU A 121 2.09 -6.47 1.67
C LEU A 121 2.52 -7.92 1.36
N VAL A 122 1.72 -8.65 0.61
CA VAL A 122 2.09 -10.01 0.15
C VAL A 122 3.26 -9.91 -0.82
N ASN A 123 4.26 -10.81 -0.71
CA ASN A 123 5.40 -10.95 -1.62
C ASN A 123 6.33 -9.72 -1.76
N ASN A 124 6.44 -8.86 -0.75
CA ASN A 124 7.41 -7.76 -0.73
C ASN A 124 8.74 -8.26 -0.16
N ARG A 125 9.54 -8.90 -1.00
CA ARG A 125 10.63 -9.81 -0.60
C ARG A 125 11.82 -9.13 0.05
N VAL A 126 12.08 -7.83 -0.27
CA VAL A 126 13.23 -7.08 0.27
C VAL A 126 12.87 -6.22 1.47
N LEU A 127 11.57 -6.07 1.80
CA LEU A 127 11.12 -5.33 2.96
C LEU A 127 11.68 -5.94 4.25
N LYS A 128 12.41 -5.14 5.05
CA LYS A 128 13.10 -5.60 6.27
C LYS A 128 12.35 -5.26 7.55
N PHE A 129 11.67 -4.15 7.56
CA PHE A 129 11.02 -3.60 8.74
C PHE A 129 9.69 -2.95 8.37
N ILE A 130 8.71 -3.05 9.24
CA ILE A 130 7.46 -2.30 9.14
C ILE A 130 7.01 -1.80 10.51
N GLU A 131 6.56 -0.55 10.54
CA GLU A 131 5.97 0.08 11.71
C GLU A 131 4.55 0.56 11.40
N LEU A 132 3.59 0.13 12.23
CA LEU A 132 2.18 0.48 12.13
C LEU A 132 1.72 1.00 13.50
N PRO A 133 2.08 2.25 13.86
CA PRO A 133 1.97 2.74 15.23
C PRO A 133 0.54 2.86 15.73
N HIS A 134 -0.43 2.98 14.83
CA HIS A 134 -1.86 3.10 15.17
C HIS A 134 -2.71 1.89 14.76
N ALA A 135 -2.08 0.80 14.26
CA ALA A 135 -2.83 -0.40 13.90
C ALA A 135 -3.39 -1.10 15.15
N GLU A 136 -4.71 -1.24 15.19
CA GLU A 136 -5.48 -1.88 16.26
C GLU A 136 -5.89 -3.30 15.88
N THR A 137 -6.19 -3.53 14.58
CA THR A 137 -6.64 -4.82 14.07
C THR A 137 -5.89 -5.20 12.79
N ILE A 138 -5.55 -6.47 12.68
CA ILE A 138 -4.89 -7.06 11.51
C ILE A 138 -5.68 -8.30 11.08
N ASP A 139 -6.12 -8.32 9.84
CA ASP A 139 -6.85 -9.42 9.23
C ASP A 139 -5.92 -10.53 8.73
N ASN A 140 -6.45 -11.52 8.02
CA ASN A 140 -5.70 -12.67 7.49
C ASN A 140 -4.67 -12.30 6.42
N TYR A 141 -3.68 -13.17 6.22
CA TYR A 141 -2.63 -12.98 5.19
C TYR A 141 -1.85 -11.67 5.33
N PHE A 142 -1.51 -11.32 6.56
CA PHE A 142 -0.62 -10.19 6.86
C PHE A 142 0.83 -10.58 6.60
N LEU A 143 1.49 -9.86 5.72
CA LEU A 143 2.91 -9.98 5.39
C LEU A 143 3.39 -11.38 4.94
N PRO A 144 2.62 -12.22 4.21
CA PRO A 144 3.14 -13.50 3.77
C PRO A 144 4.24 -13.32 2.71
N ASN A 145 5.19 -14.26 2.68
CA ASN A 145 6.30 -14.31 1.71
C ASN A 145 7.26 -13.11 1.68
N ASN A 146 7.33 -12.32 2.76
CA ASN A 146 8.32 -11.25 2.92
C ASN A 146 9.63 -11.83 3.45
N SER A 147 10.46 -12.40 2.58
CA SER A 147 11.60 -13.26 2.97
C SER A 147 12.66 -12.55 3.81
N GLN A 148 12.89 -11.25 3.60
CA GLN A 148 13.89 -10.46 4.34
C GLN A 148 13.33 -9.72 5.56
N LEU A 149 12.03 -9.82 5.85
CA LEU A 149 11.43 -9.13 6.98
C LEU A 149 11.99 -9.63 8.31
N VAL A 150 12.59 -8.73 9.09
CA VAL A 150 13.23 -9.05 10.38
C VAL A 150 12.44 -8.55 11.59
N ASP A 151 11.66 -7.47 11.42
CA ASP A 151 10.86 -6.93 12.53
C ASP A 151 9.53 -6.28 12.09
N VAL A 152 8.57 -6.30 13.01
CA VAL A 152 7.23 -5.71 12.87
C VAL A 152 6.88 -5.04 14.19
N LEU A 153 6.63 -3.72 14.15
CA LEU A 153 6.20 -2.94 15.31
C LEU A 153 4.74 -2.52 15.17
N VAL A 154 3.89 -3.01 16.05
CA VAL A 154 2.43 -2.78 16.08
C VAL A 154 1.97 -2.53 17.52
N PRO A 155 2.36 -1.41 18.14
CA PRO A 155 2.25 -1.20 19.59
C PRO A 155 0.81 -1.17 20.12
N LEU A 156 -0.20 -0.87 19.30
CA LEU A 156 -1.60 -0.79 19.70
C LEU A 156 -2.43 -2.01 19.28
N ILE A 157 -1.79 -3.07 18.79
CA ILE A 157 -2.49 -4.24 18.26
C ILE A 157 -3.36 -4.93 19.32
N GLN A 158 -4.62 -5.20 18.98
CA GLN A 158 -5.60 -5.90 19.82
C GLN A 158 -5.91 -7.31 19.31
N GLY A 159 -5.70 -7.56 18.01
CA GLY A 159 -5.95 -8.86 17.40
C GLY A 159 -5.27 -9.02 16.06
N ILE A 160 -4.97 -10.28 15.72
CA ILE A 160 -4.34 -10.64 14.44
C ILE A 160 -5.03 -11.86 13.83
N GLY A 161 -5.30 -11.83 12.53
CA GLY A 161 -5.91 -12.92 11.79
C GLY A 161 -5.07 -14.21 11.81
N GLN A 162 -5.75 -15.35 11.85
CA GLN A 162 -5.13 -16.69 12.05
C GLN A 162 -4.11 -17.09 10.97
N SER A 163 -4.31 -16.64 9.72
CA SER A 163 -3.41 -16.96 8.59
C SER A 163 -2.26 -15.96 8.43
N SER A 164 -2.09 -15.03 9.36
CA SER A 164 -1.06 -14.01 9.31
C SER A 164 0.30 -14.58 9.72
N LEU A 165 1.36 -14.22 8.98
CA LEU A 165 2.74 -14.64 9.25
C LEU A 165 2.93 -16.16 9.42
N PHE A 166 2.07 -16.98 8.82
CA PHE A 166 1.97 -18.43 9.04
C PHE A 166 3.32 -19.19 9.05
N LYS A 167 4.27 -18.77 8.23
CA LYS A 167 5.61 -19.39 8.15
C LYS A 167 6.66 -18.71 9.04
N ARG A 168 6.30 -17.70 9.83
CA ARG A 168 7.24 -16.87 10.60
C ARG A 168 6.93 -16.84 12.10
N LYS A 169 6.97 -17.99 12.73
CA LYS A 169 6.65 -18.20 14.16
C LYS A 169 7.33 -17.20 15.11
N ARG A 170 8.58 -16.76 14.80
CA ARG A 170 9.31 -15.79 15.64
C ARG A 170 8.68 -14.39 15.60
N LEU A 171 8.27 -13.91 14.43
CA LEU A 171 7.61 -12.61 14.28
C LEU A 171 6.20 -12.65 14.88
N LEU A 172 5.47 -13.74 14.63
CA LEU A 172 4.15 -13.94 15.24
C LEU A 172 4.20 -13.86 16.75
N LYS A 173 5.14 -14.58 17.39
CA LYS A 173 5.35 -14.52 18.86
C LYS A 173 5.68 -13.11 19.37
N LYS A 174 6.41 -12.29 18.60
CA LYS A 174 6.68 -10.90 18.97
C LYS A 174 5.40 -10.06 18.98
N ILE A 175 4.54 -10.23 17.97
CA ILE A 175 3.26 -9.52 17.85
C ILE A 175 2.30 -9.99 18.95
N GLU A 176 2.18 -11.29 19.20
CA GLU A 176 1.37 -11.86 20.28
C GLU A 176 1.75 -11.29 21.66
N LYS A 177 3.05 -11.08 21.90
CA LYS A 177 3.51 -10.40 23.12
C LYS A 177 3.02 -8.95 23.20
N GLN A 178 2.98 -8.22 22.08
CA GLN A 178 2.47 -6.85 22.06
C GLN A 178 0.96 -6.83 22.39
N ILE A 179 0.19 -7.79 21.87
CA ILE A 179 -1.24 -7.95 22.22
C ILE A 179 -1.41 -8.15 23.73
N THR A 180 -0.66 -9.08 24.33
CA THR A 180 -0.78 -9.40 25.78
C THR A 180 -0.44 -8.23 26.70
N ILE A 181 0.39 -7.28 26.26
CA ILE A 181 0.72 -6.08 27.04
C ILE A 181 -0.41 -5.05 27.00
N ASN A 182 -1.20 -5.05 25.92
CA ASN A 182 -2.26 -4.06 25.67
C ASN A 182 -3.65 -4.50 26.18
N THR A 183 -3.80 -5.74 26.63
CA THR A 183 -5.02 -6.29 27.29
C THR A 183 -4.89 -6.31 28.79
#